data_c51fb1c6632df66ccef64be44f462e6a
#
_entry.id   c51fb1c6632df66ccef64be44f462e6a
#
_cell.length_a   1.000
_cell.length_b   1.000
_cell.length_c   1.000
_cell.angle_alpha   90.00
_cell.angle_beta   90.00
_cell.angle_gamma   90.00
#
_symmetry.space_group_name_H-M   'P 1'
#
loop_
_entity.id
_entity.type
_entity.pdbx_description
1 polymer ?
#
loop_
_entity_poly.entity_id
_entity_poly.type
_entity_poly.pdbx_seq_one_letter_code
_entity_poly.pdbx_strand_id
1 'polypeptide(L)'
;MEKYNVSRETFLKLKAYEASLHEWQNKFNLVSNASLENAWQRHFEDSVQLFKFIPTSAQTMLDFGSGAGFPALVLAIMAQEKMPNLKVKLIESIKKKTLYLNTVKELCKLNVDVVNDRIENLPAQKVDVITSRAMCNLNDLLKYSLKFTTKQTLMIFPKGRSYQEELDEARRNWKFDCRIEKNEVSDDGVILLINHLSSIKGVK
;
A
#
# COMPACT_ATOMS: atom_id res chain seq x y z
N MET A 1 1.06 -19.06 11.16
CA MET A 1 0.13 -18.17 11.89
C MET A 1 0.87 -17.38 12.95
N GLU A 2 1.60 -18.02 13.84
CA GLU A 2 2.40 -17.35 14.90
C GLU A 2 3.36 -16.30 14.32
N LYS A 3 4.06 -16.62 13.23
CA LYS A 3 4.98 -15.68 12.55
C LYS A 3 4.32 -14.32 12.20
N TYR A 4 3.01 -14.31 11.88
CA TYR A 4 2.31 -13.09 11.47
C TYR A 4 1.44 -12.50 12.57
N ASN A 5 1.38 -13.17 13.73
CA ASN A 5 0.54 -12.75 14.84
C ASN A 5 -0.91 -12.46 14.43
N VAL A 6 -1.51 -13.37 13.66
CA VAL A 6 -2.89 -13.29 13.18
C VAL A 6 -3.67 -14.53 13.53
N SER A 7 -5.01 -14.40 13.64
CA SER A 7 -5.91 -15.51 13.87
C SER A 7 -5.93 -16.50 12.70
N ARG A 8 -6.46 -17.69 12.94
CA ARG A 8 -6.70 -18.70 11.90
C ARG A 8 -7.63 -18.15 10.81
N GLU A 9 -8.65 -17.38 11.19
CA GLU A 9 -9.60 -16.79 10.23
C GLU A 9 -8.89 -15.79 9.30
N THR A 10 -8.12 -14.87 9.86
CA THR A 10 -7.31 -13.90 9.08
C THR A 10 -6.36 -14.62 8.13
N PHE A 11 -5.68 -15.67 8.61
CA PHE A 11 -4.77 -16.45 7.77
C PHE A 11 -5.51 -17.14 6.62
N LEU A 12 -6.70 -17.72 6.85
CA LEU A 12 -7.52 -18.34 5.81
C LEU A 12 -7.98 -17.34 4.75
N LYS A 13 -8.30 -16.08 5.13
CA LYS A 13 -8.61 -15.01 4.18
C LYS A 13 -7.39 -14.66 3.30
N LEU A 14 -6.18 -14.59 3.89
CA LEU A 14 -4.95 -14.38 3.12
C LEU A 14 -4.70 -15.53 2.12
N LYS A 15 -4.96 -16.77 2.50
CA LYS A 15 -4.83 -17.94 1.61
C LYS A 15 -5.89 -17.96 0.50
N ALA A 16 -7.11 -17.54 0.80
CA ALA A 16 -8.17 -17.40 -0.20
C ALA A 16 -7.82 -16.30 -1.22
N TYR A 17 -7.24 -15.18 -0.75
CA TYR A 17 -6.73 -14.13 -1.61
C TYR A 17 -5.59 -14.62 -2.51
N GLU A 18 -4.62 -15.37 -1.98
CA GLU A 18 -3.53 -15.97 -2.76
C GLU A 18 -4.08 -16.89 -3.87
N ALA A 19 -5.02 -17.77 -3.55
CA ALA A 19 -5.66 -18.64 -4.53
C ALA A 19 -6.37 -17.84 -5.65
N SER A 20 -7.09 -16.78 -5.26
CA SER A 20 -7.73 -15.87 -6.21
C SER A 20 -6.70 -15.14 -7.11
N LEU A 21 -5.53 -14.74 -6.56
CA LEU A 21 -4.46 -14.13 -7.34
C LEU A 21 -3.97 -15.06 -8.45
N HIS A 22 -3.73 -16.34 -8.13
CA HIS A 22 -3.29 -17.34 -9.13
C HIS A 22 -4.35 -17.58 -10.20
N GLU A 23 -5.62 -17.67 -9.82
CA GLU A 23 -6.73 -17.85 -10.79
C GLU A 23 -6.83 -16.65 -11.74
N TRP A 24 -6.82 -15.43 -11.21
CA TRP A 24 -7.00 -14.22 -12.01
C TRP A 24 -5.78 -13.84 -12.84
N GLN A 25 -4.58 -14.22 -12.41
CA GLN A 25 -3.36 -14.02 -13.20
C GLN A 25 -3.45 -14.66 -14.59
N ASN A 26 -4.14 -15.81 -14.71
CA ASN A 26 -4.37 -16.46 -15.99
C ASN A 26 -5.29 -15.65 -16.94
N LYS A 27 -6.08 -14.73 -16.37
CA LYS A 27 -7.01 -13.87 -17.14
C LYS A 27 -6.40 -12.50 -17.42
N PHE A 28 -5.64 -11.98 -16.46
CA PHE A 28 -5.02 -10.65 -16.52
C PHE A 28 -3.63 -10.68 -15.85
N ASN A 29 -2.68 -9.95 -16.41
CA ASN A 29 -1.37 -9.77 -15.78
C ASN A 29 -1.49 -8.83 -14.57
N LEU A 30 -1.76 -9.39 -13.40
CA LEU A 30 -1.89 -8.66 -12.13
C LEU A 30 -0.52 -8.36 -11.51
N VAL A 31 0.37 -9.34 -11.56
CA VAL A 31 1.76 -9.27 -11.09
C VAL A 31 2.69 -9.87 -12.14
N SER A 32 4.02 -9.70 -12.01
CA SER A 32 4.96 -10.36 -12.92
C SER A 32 4.98 -11.88 -12.67
N ASN A 33 5.19 -12.68 -13.72
CA ASN A 33 5.27 -14.14 -13.58
C ASN A 33 6.35 -14.57 -12.59
N ALA A 34 7.51 -13.92 -12.63
CA ALA A 34 8.60 -14.19 -11.70
C ALA A 34 8.25 -13.91 -10.22
N SER A 35 7.34 -12.96 -9.97
CA SER A 35 6.87 -12.67 -8.61
C SER A 35 5.72 -13.58 -8.17
N LEU A 36 4.97 -14.14 -9.13
CA LEU A 36 3.89 -15.07 -8.87
C LEU A 36 4.37 -16.41 -8.30
N GLU A 37 5.50 -16.93 -8.79
CA GLU A 37 6.11 -18.18 -8.31
C GLU A 37 6.40 -18.14 -6.80
N ASN A 38 6.74 -16.97 -6.29
CA ASN A 38 6.99 -16.71 -4.86
C ASN A 38 6.01 -15.69 -4.29
N ALA A 39 4.73 -15.75 -4.73
CA ALA A 39 3.72 -14.75 -4.41
C ALA A 39 3.56 -14.52 -2.91
N TRP A 40 3.59 -15.61 -2.12
CA TRP A 40 3.44 -15.52 -0.67
C TRP A 40 4.49 -14.62 -0.05
N GLN A 41 5.77 -14.89 -0.30
CA GLN A 41 6.87 -14.10 0.25
C GLN A 41 6.91 -12.69 -0.33
N ARG A 42 6.86 -12.57 -1.68
CA ARG A 42 7.08 -11.30 -2.37
C ARG A 42 5.92 -10.30 -2.26
N HIS A 43 4.73 -10.78 -1.97
CA HIS A 43 3.55 -9.92 -1.90
C HIS A 43 2.86 -9.96 -0.55
N PHE A 44 2.57 -11.15 0.00
CA PHE A 44 1.85 -11.27 1.26
C PHE A 44 2.73 -10.94 2.45
N GLU A 45 3.87 -11.61 2.63
CA GLU A 45 4.79 -11.33 3.74
C GLU A 45 5.34 -9.91 3.67
N ASP A 46 5.70 -9.44 2.44
CA ASP A 46 6.16 -8.08 2.21
C ASP A 46 5.10 -7.02 2.61
N SER A 47 3.82 -7.33 2.46
CA SER A 47 2.73 -6.46 2.91
C SER A 47 2.43 -6.58 4.39
N VAL A 48 2.43 -7.80 4.95
CA VAL A 48 2.14 -8.06 6.37
C VAL A 48 3.10 -7.29 7.29
N GLN A 49 4.39 -7.24 6.98
CA GLN A 49 5.38 -6.51 7.78
C GLN A 49 5.07 -5.02 7.94
N LEU A 50 4.29 -4.43 7.01
CA LEU A 50 3.94 -3.00 7.06
C LEU A 50 2.91 -2.70 8.14
N PHE A 51 2.13 -3.70 8.57
CA PHE A 51 1.05 -3.50 9.53
C PHE A 51 1.54 -2.92 10.87
N LYS A 52 2.72 -3.30 11.32
CA LYS A 52 3.32 -2.81 12.57
C LYS A 52 3.61 -1.30 12.58
N PHE A 53 3.65 -0.67 11.40
CA PHE A 53 3.90 0.77 11.28
C PHE A 53 2.61 1.60 11.26
N ILE A 54 1.45 0.98 11.05
CA ILE A 54 0.17 1.69 11.06
C ILE A 54 -0.12 2.16 12.49
N PRO A 55 -0.29 3.48 12.73
CA PRO A 55 -0.64 3.97 14.06
C PRO A 55 -1.95 3.35 14.55
N THR A 56 -1.97 2.89 15.80
CA THR A 56 -3.17 2.25 16.38
C THR A 56 -4.38 3.19 16.45
N SER A 57 -4.14 4.49 16.41
CA SER A 57 -5.17 5.53 16.34
C SER A 57 -5.68 5.84 14.93
N ALA A 58 -5.06 5.26 13.88
CA ALA A 58 -5.43 5.53 12.50
C ALA A 58 -6.86 5.05 12.22
N GLN A 59 -7.65 5.89 11.56
CA GLN A 59 -9.02 5.60 11.15
C GLN A 59 -9.19 5.55 9.63
N THR A 60 -8.25 6.14 8.89
CA THR A 60 -8.33 6.26 7.43
C THR A 60 -7.00 5.91 6.76
N MET A 61 -7.07 5.08 5.72
CA MET A 61 -5.92 4.71 4.90
C MET A 61 -6.28 4.83 3.41
N LEU A 62 -5.40 5.46 2.63
CA LEU A 62 -5.43 5.45 1.16
C LEU A 62 -4.28 4.61 0.62
N ASP A 63 -4.55 3.83 -0.41
CA ASP A 63 -3.54 3.12 -1.17
C ASP A 63 -3.52 3.59 -2.62
N PHE A 64 -2.36 4.06 -3.08
CA PHE A 64 -2.21 4.62 -4.42
C PHE A 64 -1.71 3.58 -5.42
N GLY A 65 -2.42 3.44 -6.53
CA GLY A 65 -2.08 2.48 -7.57
C GLY A 65 -2.13 1.05 -7.07
N SER A 66 -3.25 0.67 -6.46
CA SER A 66 -3.39 -0.58 -5.71
C SER A 66 -3.10 -1.85 -6.50
N GLY A 67 -3.19 -1.80 -7.82
CA GLY A 67 -2.81 -2.92 -8.70
C GLY A 67 -3.53 -4.21 -8.38
N ALA A 68 -2.75 -5.22 -8.00
CA ALA A 68 -3.27 -6.49 -7.50
C ALA A 68 -3.71 -6.46 -6.02
N GLY A 69 -3.74 -5.29 -5.37
CA GLY A 69 -4.20 -5.10 -4.00
C GLY A 69 -3.10 -5.09 -2.93
N PHE A 70 -1.83 -5.00 -3.33
CA PHE A 70 -0.70 -4.98 -2.40
C PHE A 70 -0.13 -3.57 -2.21
N PRO A 71 0.05 -3.10 -0.97
CA PRO A 71 -0.16 -3.84 0.28
C PRO A 71 -1.60 -3.78 0.83
N ALA A 72 -2.48 -2.94 0.31
CA ALA A 72 -3.70 -2.50 0.97
C ALA A 72 -4.69 -3.60 1.34
N LEU A 73 -4.97 -4.58 0.46
CA LEU A 73 -5.92 -5.66 0.79
C LEU A 73 -5.37 -6.59 1.89
N VAL A 74 -4.06 -6.85 1.92
CA VAL A 74 -3.43 -7.61 3.01
C VAL A 74 -3.59 -6.85 4.33
N LEU A 75 -3.29 -5.55 4.34
CA LEU A 75 -3.44 -4.69 5.51
C LEU A 75 -4.90 -4.59 5.96
N ALA A 76 -5.85 -4.51 5.02
CA ALA A 76 -7.28 -4.50 5.31
C ALA A 76 -7.76 -5.81 5.93
N ILE A 77 -7.28 -6.97 5.44
CA ILE A 77 -7.58 -8.29 6.03
C ILE A 77 -7.10 -8.35 7.48
N MET A 78 -5.88 -7.88 7.76
CA MET A 78 -5.34 -7.83 9.12
C MET A 78 -6.10 -6.83 10.00
N ALA A 79 -6.48 -5.69 9.43
CA ALA A 79 -7.19 -4.63 10.15
C ALA A 79 -8.60 -5.06 10.60
N GLN A 80 -9.27 -5.96 9.89
CA GLN A 80 -10.57 -6.49 10.35
C GLN A 80 -10.50 -7.07 11.77
N GLU A 81 -9.37 -7.69 12.11
CA GLU A 81 -9.15 -8.27 13.43
C GLU A 81 -8.60 -7.25 14.44
N LYS A 82 -7.61 -6.45 14.01
CA LYS A 82 -6.80 -5.65 14.93
C LYS A 82 -7.20 -4.18 15.00
N MET A 83 -7.82 -3.65 13.94
CA MET A 83 -8.21 -2.25 13.79
C MET A 83 -9.55 -2.14 13.03
N PRO A 84 -10.67 -2.67 13.58
CA PRO A 84 -11.93 -2.83 12.84
C PRO A 84 -12.55 -1.50 12.37
N ASN A 85 -12.13 -0.38 12.93
CA ASN A 85 -12.59 0.96 12.57
C ASN A 85 -11.76 1.60 11.44
N LEU A 86 -10.65 0.98 11.01
CA LEU A 86 -9.82 1.50 9.94
C LEU A 86 -10.56 1.41 8.60
N LYS A 87 -10.84 2.55 7.99
CA LYS A 87 -11.44 2.66 6.66
C LYS A 87 -10.34 2.68 5.62
N VAL A 88 -10.32 1.69 4.74
CA VAL A 88 -9.30 1.55 3.70
C VAL A 88 -9.92 1.87 2.34
N LYS A 89 -9.26 2.76 1.59
CA LYS A 89 -9.65 3.10 0.23
C LYS A 89 -8.51 2.79 -0.74
N LEU A 90 -8.81 2.01 -1.77
CA LEU A 90 -7.91 1.59 -2.82
C LEU A 90 -8.16 2.41 -4.08
N ILE A 91 -7.12 3.04 -4.63
CA ILE A 91 -7.21 3.84 -5.85
C ILE A 91 -6.49 3.10 -6.97
N GLU A 92 -7.24 2.79 -8.03
CA GLU A 92 -6.71 2.09 -9.20
C GLU A 92 -7.36 2.60 -10.48
N SER A 93 -6.56 3.03 -11.44
CA SER A 93 -7.08 3.61 -12.70
C SER A 93 -7.49 2.56 -13.73
N ILE A 94 -6.97 1.34 -13.64
CA ILE A 94 -7.22 0.27 -14.62
C ILE A 94 -8.47 -0.52 -14.21
N LYS A 95 -9.56 -0.37 -14.98
CA LYS A 95 -10.85 -1.00 -14.69
C LYS A 95 -10.77 -2.53 -14.49
N LYS A 96 -9.92 -3.23 -15.22
CA LYS A 96 -9.74 -4.69 -15.03
C LYS A 96 -9.16 -5.04 -13.67
N LYS A 97 -8.23 -4.20 -13.16
CA LYS A 97 -7.66 -4.38 -11.82
C LYS A 97 -8.67 -4.04 -10.73
N THR A 98 -9.49 -2.99 -10.92
CA THR A 98 -10.56 -2.68 -9.95
C THR A 98 -11.61 -3.79 -9.87
N LEU A 99 -11.90 -4.48 -10.97
CA LEU A 99 -12.77 -5.65 -10.94
C LEU A 99 -12.18 -6.76 -10.07
N TYR A 100 -10.89 -7.04 -10.23
CA TYR A 100 -10.19 -8.00 -9.39
C TYR A 100 -10.19 -7.60 -7.90
N LEU A 101 -9.87 -6.33 -7.60
CA LEU A 101 -9.90 -5.81 -6.22
C LEU A 101 -11.28 -6.00 -5.57
N ASN A 102 -12.36 -5.75 -6.31
CA ASN A 102 -13.72 -6.00 -5.82
C ASN A 102 -13.99 -7.49 -5.62
N THR A 103 -13.48 -8.38 -6.47
CA THR A 103 -13.60 -9.82 -6.25
C THR A 103 -12.94 -10.25 -4.93
N VAL A 104 -11.73 -9.78 -4.65
CA VAL A 104 -11.04 -10.09 -3.37
C VAL A 104 -11.78 -9.46 -2.19
N LYS A 105 -12.28 -8.22 -2.34
CA LYS A 105 -13.11 -7.55 -1.33
C LYS A 105 -14.29 -8.42 -0.92
N GLU A 106 -15.07 -8.93 -1.89
CA GLU A 106 -16.22 -9.79 -1.62
C GLU A 106 -15.80 -11.15 -1.03
N LEU A 107 -14.77 -11.79 -1.62
CA LEU A 107 -14.24 -13.07 -1.17
C LEU A 107 -13.82 -13.05 0.32
N CYS A 108 -13.15 -11.99 0.73
CA CYS A 108 -12.64 -11.82 2.09
C CYS A 108 -13.61 -11.04 3.01
N LYS A 109 -14.76 -10.60 2.48
CA LYS A 109 -15.77 -9.78 3.20
C LYS A 109 -15.16 -8.53 3.82
N LEU A 110 -14.40 -7.76 3.00
CA LEU A 110 -13.69 -6.57 3.46
C LEU A 110 -14.59 -5.33 3.37
N ASN A 111 -14.53 -4.49 4.40
CA ASN A 111 -15.13 -3.16 4.37
C ASN A 111 -14.12 -2.15 3.83
N VAL A 112 -13.84 -2.22 2.52
CA VAL A 112 -12.94 -1.31 1.81
C VAL A 112 -13.65 -0.62 0.66
N ASP A 113 -13.20 0.58 0.30
CA ASP A 113 -13.67 1.29 -0.89
C ASP A 113 -12.68 1.07 -2.04
N VAL A 114 -13.15 0.60 -3.18
CA VAL A 114 -12.36 0.48 -4.41
C VAL A 114 -12.82 1.55 -5.40
N VAL A 115 -11.91 2.49 -5.70
CA VAL A 115 -12.17 3.64 -6.58
C VAL A 115 -11.46 3.44 -7.91
N ASN A 116 -12.22 3.39 -9.00
CA ASN A 116 -11.67 3.33 -10.36
C ASN A 116 -11.47 4.74 -10.91
N ASP A 117 -10.37 5.36 -10.54
CA ASP A 117 -10.01 6.69 -11.03
C ASP A 117 -8.50 6.93 -10.90
N ARG A 118 -8.02 8.02 -11.49
CA ARG A 118 -6.66 8.51 -11.26
C ARG A 118 -6.59 9.30 -9.97
N ILE A 119 -5.47 9.22 -9.27
CA ILE A 119 -5.24 9.92 -7.99
C ILE A 119 -5.41 11.43 -8.15
N GLU A 120 -4.99 11.96 -9.29
CA GLU A 120 -5.05 13.37 -9.62
C GLU A 120 -6.49 13.92 -9.62
N ASN A 121 -7.46 13.10 -10.02
CA ASN A 121 -8.87 13.48 -10.12
C ASN A 121 -9.60 13.48 -8.78
N LEU A 122 -9.06 12.79 -7.77
CA LEU A 122 -9.73 12.72 -6.48
C LEU A 122 -9.75 14.07 -5.78
N PRO A 123 -10.85 14.41 -5.09
CA PRO A 123 -10.91 15.60 -4.25
C PRO A 123 -9.90 15.50 -3.10
N ALA A 124 -9.41 16.66 -2.67
CA ALA A 124 -8.54 16.73 -1.50
C ALA A 124 -9.29 16.24 -0.27
N GLN A 125 -8.70 15.30 0.45
CA GLN A 125 -9.19 14.79 1.74
C GLN A 125 -8.01 14.46 2.63
N LYS A 126 -8.15 14.64 3.93
CA LYS A 126 -7.05 14.31 4.86
C LYS A 126 -7.22 12.90 5.38
N VAL A 127 -6.10 12.16 5.44
CA VAL A 127 -6.07 10.77 5.89
C VAL A 127 -4.92 10.53 6.87
N ASP A 128 -5.02 9.45 7.64
CA ASP A 128 -4.02 9.12 8.66
C ASP A 128 -2.85 8.36 8.05
N VAL A 129 -3.12 7.49 7.08
CA VAL A 129 -2.09 6.65 6.45
C VAL A 129 -2.23 6.68 4.94
N ILE A 130 -1.08 6.73 4.24
CA ILE A 130 -0.99 6.52 2.79
C ILE A 130 -0.02 5.38 2.53
N THR A 131 -0.42 4.44 1.69
CA THR A 131 0.44 3.37 1.19
C THR A 131 0.54 3.44 -0.32
N SER A 132 1.65 2.96 -0.86
CA SER A 132 1.82 2.69 -2.29
C SER A 132 2.98 1.75 -2.50
N ARG A 133 2.87 0.83 -3.45
CA ARG A 133 3.95 -0.07 -3.85
C ARG A 133 4.10 -0.12 -5.36
N ALA A 134 5.33 0.10 -5.86
CA ALA A 134 5.70 -0.05 -7.27
C ALA A 134 4.84 0.75 -8.27
N MET A 135 4.27 1.89 -7.86
CA MET A 135 3.45 2.74 -8.72
C MET A 135 4.31 3.71 -9.54
N CYS A 136 5.15 4.49 -8.87
CA CYS A 136 6.04 5.49 -9.47
C CYS A 136 7.21 5.82 -8.52
N ASN A 137 8.10 6.73 -8.95
CA ASN A 137 9.19 7.22 -8.11
C ASN A 137 8.67 7.99 -6.89
N LEU A 138 9.56 8.22 -5.90
CA LEU A 138 9.20 8.88 -4.66
C LEU A 138 8.73 10.31 -4.85
N ASN A 139 9.39 11.07 -5.76
CA ASN A 139 9.04 12.46 -6.01
C ASN A 139 7.58 12.62 -6.45
N ASP A 140 7.11 11.76 -7.35
CA ASP A 140 5.72 11.75 -7.82
C ASP A 140 4.75 11.26 -6.74
N LEU A 141 5.15 10.24 -5.93
CA LEU A 141 4.34 9.81 -4.79
C LEU A 141 4.09 10.95 -3.81
N LEU A 142 5.13 11.73 -3.49
CA LEU A 142 5.00 12.87 -2.59
C LEU A 142 4.12 13.98 -3.19
N LYS A 143 4.24 14.23 -4.50
CA LYS A 143 3.37 15.17 -5.22
C LYS A 143 1.90 14.77 -5.10
N TYR A 144 1.58 13.49 -5.35
CA TYR A 144 0.21 12.99 -5.21
C TYR A 144 -0.28 13.01 -3.77
N SER A 145 0.60 12.74 -2.82
CA SER A 145 0.26 12.68 -1.39
C SER A 145 -0.12 14.04 -0.81
N LEU A 146 0.45 15.13 -1.30
CA LEU A 146 0.36 16.46 -0.68
C LEU A 146 -1.08 16.90 -0.36
N LYS A 147 -2.03 16.66 -1.27
CA LYS A 147 -3.43 17.04 -1.07
C LYS A 147 -4.17 16.17 -0.03
N PHE A 148 -3.60 15.02 0.33
CA PHE A 148 -4.19 14.06 1.29
C PHE A 148 -3.52 14.10 2.66
N THR A 149 -2.36 14.77 2.81
CA THR A 149 -1.56 14.75 4.02
C THR A 149 -1.89 15.89 4.99
N THR A 150 -1.82 15.60 6.28
CA THR A 150 -1.59 16.55 7.37
C THR A 150 -0.16 16.37 7.88
N LYS A 151 0.23 17.11 8.94
CA LYS A 151 1.52 16.87 9.62
C LYS A 151 1.61 15.47 10.26
N GLN A 152 0.46 14.90 10.67
CA GLN A 152 0.38 13.60 11.33
C GLN A 152 0.24 12.42 10.36
N THR A 153 -0.07 12.67 9.11
CA THR A 153 -0.23 11.60 8.11
C THR A 153 1.07 10.83 7.96
N LEU A 154 1.02 9.52 8.13
CA LEU A 154 2.15 8.63 7.88
C LEU A 154 2.05 8.02 6.48
N MET A 155 3.06 8.23 5.67
CA MET A 155 3.21 7.58 4.37
C MET A 155 4.16 6.40 4.52
N ILE A 156 3.72 5.20 4.10
CA ILE A 156 4.46 3.94 4.20
C ILE A 156 4.74 3.45 2.79
N PHE A 157 5.96 3.62 2.32
CA PHE A 157 6.36 3.29 0.95
C PHE A 157 7.49 2.26 0.92
N PRO A 158 7.18 0.98 0.62
CA PRO A 158 8.22 0.01 0.25
C PRO A 158 8.94 0.46 -1.01
N LYS A 159 10.27 0.48 -0.97
CA LYS A 159 11.14 0.87 -2.08
C LYS A 159 12.25 -0.14 -2.30
N GLY A 160 12.70 -0.27 -3.54
CA GLY A 160 13.81 -1.13 -3.95
C GLY A 160 15.18 -0.49 -3.79
N ARG A 161 16.19 -1.05 -4.46
CA ARG A 161 17.62 -0.66 -4.37
C ARG A 161 17.89 0.82 -4.64
N SER A 162 17.13 1.45 -5.53
CA SER A 162 17.30 2.88 -5.90
C SER A 162 16.70 3.87 -4.89
N TYR A 163 16.26 3.43 -3.72
CA TYR A 163 15.58 4.27 -2.74
C TYR A 163 16.39 5.51 -2.34
N GLN A 164 17.71 5.39 -2.25
CA GLN A 164 18.57 6.51 -1.85
C GLN A 164 18.58 7.61 -2.92
N GLU A 165 18.71 7.23 -4.19
CA GLU A 165 18.66 8.16 -5.33
C GLU A 165 17.28 8.86 -5.39
N GLU A 166 16.20 8.10 -5.17
CA GLU A 166 14.86 8.65 -5.12
C GLU A 166 14.66 9.62 -3.95
N LEU A 167 15.25 9.35 -2.77
CA LEU A 167 15.24 10.27 -1.62
C LEU A 167 15.99 11.55 -1.92
N ASP A 168 17.18 11.46 -2.52
CA ASP A 168 18.01 12.62 -2.83
C ASP A 168 17.34 13.52 -3.88
N GLU A 169 16.68 12.93 -4.88
CA GLU A 169 15.86 13.65 -5.85
C GLU A 169 14.65 14.32 -5.17
N ALA A 170 13.90 13.58 -4.37
CA ALA A 170 12.72 14.09 -3.71
C ALA A 170 13.01 15.26 -2.77
N ARG A 171 14.14 15.25 -2.06
CA ARG A 171 14.57 16.32 -1.15
C ARG A 171 14.89 17.64 -1.86
N ARG A 172 15.06 17.65 -3.17
CA ARG A 172 15.20 18.89 -3.96
C ARG A 172 13.89 19.65 -4.08
N ASN A 173 12.76 18.94 -4.02
CA ASN A 173 11.42 19.48 -4.26
C ASN A 173 10.54 19.53 -3.00
N TRP A 174 10.84 18.67 -2.01
CA TRP A 174 10.00 18.44 -0.85
C TRP A 174 10.77 18.52 0.46
N LYS A 175 10.12 19.07 1.49
CA LYS A 175 10.54 18.94 2.89
C LYS A 175 9.68 17.87 3.53
N PHE A 176 10.33 16.91 4.20
CA PHE A 176 9.67 15.82 4.92
C PHE A 176 10.63 15.19 5.91
N ASP A 177 10.08 14.57 6.95
CA ASP A 177 10.81 13.67 7.81
C ASP A 177 10.72 12.26 7.24
N CYS A 178 11.84 11.53 7.25
CA CYS A 178 11.89 10.16 6.74
C CYS A 178 12.68 9.27 7.69
N ARG A 179 12.04 8.18 8.12
CA ARG A 179 12.68 7.06 8.80
C ARG A 179 12.77 5.91 7.81
N ILE A 180 13.94 5.31 7.71
CA ILE A 180 14.21 4.17 6.83
C ILE A 180 14.22 2.92 7.70
N GLU A 181 13.35 1.97 7.40
CA GLU A 181 13.25 0.68 8.06
C GLU A 181 13.74 -0.42 7.13
N LYS A 182 14.37 -1.43 7.71
CA LYS A 182 14.79 -2.62 6.97
C LYS A 182 13.56 -3.37 6.47
N ASN A 183 13.59 -3.82 5.21
CA ASN A 183 12.63 -4.81 4.72
C ASN A 183 13.05 -6.18 5.25
N GLU A 184 12.16 -6.85 6.01
CA GLU A 184 12.43 -8.15 6.64
C GLU A 184 12.29 -9.33 5.65
N VAL A 185 11.75 -9.06 4.47
CA VAL A 185 11.42 -10.08 3.45
C VAL A 185 12.36 -10.01 2.25
N SER A 186 12.92 -8.84 1.97
CA SER A 186 13.82 -8.61 0.82
C SER A 186 15.04 -7.83 1.26
N ASP A 187 16.23 -8.40 1.00
CA ASP A 187 17.51 -7.74 1.30
C ASP A 187 17.78 -6.52 0.42
N ASP A 188 17.11 -6.40 -0.72
CA ASP A 188 17.29 -5.33 -1.70
C ASP A 188 16.36 -4.13 -1.47
N GLY A 189 15.50 -4.18 -0.48
CA GLY A 189 14.47 -3.19 -0.25
C GLY A 189 14.50 -2.56 1.13
N VAL A 190 13.85 -1.40 1.23
CA VAL A 190 13.59 -0.68 2.48
C VAL A 190 12.13 -0.26 2.55
N ILE A 191 11.70 0.12 3.73
CA ILE A 191 10.39 0.74 3.95
C ILE A 191 10.64 2.19 4.37
N LEU A 192 10.18 3.14 3.57
CA LEU A 192 10.24 4.55 3.89
C LEU A 192 9.00 4.94 4.70
N LEU A 193 9.21 5.47 5.89
CA LEU A 193 8.18 6.02 6.75
C LEU A 193 8.33 7.54 6.73
N ILE A 194 7.40 8.22 6.06
CA ILE A 194 7.49 9.65 5.77
C ILE A 194 6.32 10.39 6.40
N ASN A 195 6.60 11.56 7.01
CA ASN A 195 5.61 12.48 7.54
C ASN A 195 6.06 13.94 7.37
N HIS A 196 5.26 14.91 7.87
CA HIS A 196 5.53 16.35 7.80
C HIS A 196 5.81 16.87 6.37
N LEU A 197 5.14 16.29 5.36
CA LEU A 197 5.34 16.65 3.97
C LEU A 197 4.90 18.10 3.68
N SER A 198 5.78 18.85 3.02
CA SER A 198 5.50 20.17 2.46
C SER A 198 6.33 20.42 1.20
N SER A 199 5.84 21.26 0.29
CA SER A 199 6.62 21.66 -0.88
C SER A 199 7.69 22.68 -0.52
N ILE A 200 8.85 22.61 -1.18
CA ILE A 200 9.82 23.72 -1.22
C ILE A 200 9.24 24.79 -2.14
N LYS A 201 9.33 26.09 -1.75
CA LYS A 201 8.77 27.20 -2.52
C LYS A 201 9.21 27.14 -4.00
N GLY A 202 8.24 27.13 -4.91
CA GLY A 202 8.45 27.10 -6.37
C GLY A 202 8.00 25.83 -7.08
N VAL A 203 7.72 24.74 -6.37
CA VAL A 203 7.10 23.54 -6.94
C VAL A 203 5.58 23.70 -6.94
N LYS A 204 5.02 23.91 -8.13
CA LYS A 204 3.55 23.90 -8.38
C LYS A 204 3.08 22.54 -8.85
#